data_098fb75a47dc4f1c29667d23b609ba33
#
_entry.id   098fb75a47dc4f1c29667d23b609ba33
#
_cell.length_a   1.000
_cell.length_b   1.000
_cell.length_c   1.000
_cell.angle_alpha   90.00
_cell.angle_beta   90.00
_cell.angle_gamma   90.00
#
_symmetry.space_group_name_H-M   'P 1'
#
loop_
_entity.id
_entity.type
_entity.pdbx_description
1 polymer ?
#
loop_
_entity_poly.entity_id
_entity_poly.type
_entity_poly.pdbx_seq_one_letter_code
_entity_poly.pdbx_strand_id
1 'polypeptide(L)'
;SVYLDDPEGNGIEVYADRDPSQWQWSEGSVKMATDELNIPDLLSLTNTRVSDYAKAPDGLRVGHMHLRVGDLAQAQNFYHGTVGLDPTRSRNGAAFLSSGRYHHHLGMNVWQSQGAGQRDDSTTGLGWFSLVTEKQDILAAQEERLRKGGVRVAQLPGGLEAVDPWGTRVRLLKV
;
A
#
# COMPACT_ATOMS: atom_id res chain seq x y z
N SER A 1 10.71 10.17 -5.62
CA SER A 1 10.93 9.30 -4.44
C SER A 1 12.39 8.91 -4.29
N VAL A 2 12.77 8.57 -3.08
CA VAL A 2 14.08 8.02 -2.72
C VAL A 2 13.84 6.69 -2.03
N TYR A 3 14.59 5.66 -2.44
CA TYR A 3 14.51 4.32 -1.87
C TYR A 3 15.72 4.07 -0.98
N LEU A 4 15.48 3.46 0.16
CA LEU A 4 16.51 3.03 1.10
C LEU A 4 16.03 1.77 1.83
N ASP A 5 16.93 1.07 2.47
CA ASP A 5 16.61 -0.07 3.33
C ASP A 5 16.89 0.30 4.79
N ASP A 6 16.08 -0.24 5.69
CA ASP A 6 16.41 -0.21 7.11
C ASP A 6 17.53 -1.21 7.44
N PRO A 7 18.08 -1.19 8.67
CA PRO A 7 19.13 -2.14 9.05
C PRO A 7 18.77 -3.64 8.94
N GLU A 8 17.48 -3.95 8.86
CA GLU A 8 16.96 -5.32 8.73
C GLU A 8 16.62 -5.67 7.27
N GLY A 9 16.87 -4.76 6.32
CA GLY A 9 16.62 -4.95 4.89
C GLY A 9 15.16 -4.74 4.47
N ASN A 10 14.36 -4.06 5.30
CA ASN A 10 13.03 -3.64 4.87
C ASN A 10 13.13 -2.40 3.98
N GLY A 11 12.54 -2.45 2.80
CA GLY A 11 12.53 -1.33 1.87
C GLY A 11 11.67 -0.18 2.38
N ILE A 12 12.21 1.03 2.30
CA ILE A 12 11.52 2.28 2.64
C ILE A 12 11.54 3.17 1.40
N GLU A 13 10.39 3.70 1.01
CA GLU A 13 10.26 4.71 -0.02
C GLU A 13 9.84 6.03 0.62
N VAL A 14 10.72 7.04 0.54
CA VAL A 14 10.38 8.40 0.95
C VAL A 14 9.99 9.21 -0.27
N TYR A 15 8.77 9.75 -0.29
CA TYR A 15 8.27 10.49 -1.43
C TYR A 15 7.38 11.67 -1.03
N ALA A 16 7.15 12.56 -1.98
CA ALA A 16 6.12 13.57 -1.92
C ALA A 16 5.24 13.46 -3.16
N ASP A 17 3.94 13.45 -2.95
CA ASP A 17 3.00 13.45 -4.06
C ASP A 17 3.05 14.76 -4.83
N ARG A 18 2.97 14.65 -6.15
CA ARG A 18 2.60 15.78 -6.99
C ARG A 18 1.11 16.06 -6.83
N ASP A 19 0.68 17.27 -7.12
CA ASP A 19 -0.73 17.64 -7.11
C ASP A 19 -1.55 16.61 -7.92
N PRO A 20 -2.60 16.01 -7.34
CA PRO A 20 -3.42 14.99 -8.01
C PRO A 20 -4.03 15.48 -9.34
N SER A 21 -4.23 16.78 -9.52
CA SER A 21 -4.71 17.37 -10.77
C SER A 21 -3.73 17.20 -11.94
N GLN A 22 -2.44 16.94 -11.66
CA GLN A 22 -1.39 16.70 -12.65
C GLN A 22 -1.28 15.21 -13.03
N TRP A 23 -1.97 14.31 -12.31
CA TRP A 23 -1.89 12.89 -12.61
C TRP A 23 -2.67 12.55 -13.87
N GLN A 24 -2.05 11.81 -14.76
CA GLN A 24 -2.66 11.40 -16.02
C GLN A 24 -3.32 10.04 -15.87
N TRP A 25 -4.60 9.98 -16.18
CA TRP A 25 -5.41 8.77 -16.10
C TRP A 25 -5.95 8.41 -17.49
N SER A 26 -5.89 7.13 -17.83
CA SER A 26 -6.49 6.57 -19.04
C SER A 26 -7.15 5.24 -18.68
N GLU A 27 -8.44 5.09 -19.01
CA GLU A 27 -9.21 3.85 -18.80
C GLU A 27 -9.07 3.26 -17.37
N GLY A 28 -9.11 4.13 -16.36
CA GLY A 28 -8.97 3.73 -14.96
C GLY A 28 -7.53 3.48 -14.49
N SER A 29 -6.55 3.53 -15.39
CA SER A 29 -5.13 3.37 -15.06
C SER A 29 -4.44 4.71 -14.93
N VAL A 30 -3.60 4.85 -13.90
CA VAL A 30 -2.73 6.01 -13.73
C VAL A 30 -1.42 5.81 -14.48
N LYS A 31 -0.96 6.86 -15.16
CA LYS A 31 0.36 6.85 -15.79
C LYS A 31 1.43 6.93 -14.70
N MET A 32 2.20 5.87 -14.56
CA MET A 32 3.36 5.78 -13.66
C MET A 32 4.61 5.52 -14.49
N ALA A 33 5.67 6.25 -14.21
CA ALA A 33 6.99 6.06 -14.80
C ALA A 33 8.04 5.90 -13.68
N THR A 34 9.21 5.41 -14.07
CA THR A 34 10.40 5.40 -13.22
C THR A 34 11.45 6.21 -13.98
N ASP A 35 11.48 7.49 -13.67
CA ASP A 35 12.40 8.43 -14.27
C ASP A 35 13.49 8.80 -13.28
N GLU A 36 14.63 9.30 -13.77
CA GLU A 36 15.70 9.81 -12.91
C GLU A 36 15.19 10.99 -12.06
N LEU A 37 15.52 10.97 -10.77
CA LEU A 37 15.14 12.04 -9.86
C LEU A 37 15.97 13.30 -10.14
N ASN A 38 15.30 14.41 -10.46
CA ASN A 38 15.95 15.69 -10.62
C ASN A 38 16.32 16.27 -9.23
N ILE A 39 17.47 15.86 -8.69
CA ILE A 39 17.94 16.26 -7.37
C ILE A 39 18.16 17.79 -7.27
N PRO A 40 18.77 18.47 -8.28
CA PRO A 40 18.91 19.94 -8.22
C PRO A 40 17.58 20.66 -8.09
N ASP A 41 16.56 20.24 -8.85
CA ASP A 41 15.22 20.81 -8.75
C ASP A 41 14.61 20.58 -7.36
N LEU A 42 14.70 19.34 -6.85
CA LEU A 42 14.19 19.00 -5.53
C LEU A 42 14.85 19.86 -4.42
N LEU A 43 16.16 20.05 -4.47
CA LEU A 43 16.90 20.86 -3.51
C LEU A 43 16.56 22.36 -3.61
N SER A 44 16.16 22.83 -4.79
CA SER A 44 15.75 24.22 -5.00
C SER A 44 14.41 24.58 -4.34
N LEU A 45 13.59 23.58 -4.04
CA LEU A 45 12.28 23.79 -3.40
C LEU A 45 12.36 24.04 -1.89
N THR A 46 13.53 23.91 -1.29
CA THR A 46 13.72 24.09 0.15
C THR A 46 15.02 24.82 0.46
N ASN A 47 14.99 25.63 1.51
CA ASN A 47 16.20 26.23 2.10
C ASN A 47 16.77 25.37 3.25
N THR A 48 16.20 24.22 3.51
CA THR A 48 16.60 23.31 4.58
C THR A 48 17.97 22.69 4.27
N ARG A 49 18.87 22.73 5.23
CA ARG A 49 20.17 22.06 5.16
C ARG A 49 20.11 20.75 5.94
N VAL A 50 20.97 19.79 5.60
CA VAL A 50 21.07 18.52 6.33
C VAL A 50 21.28 18.74 7.83
N SER A 51 22.08 19.77 8.20
CA SER A 51 22.31 20.15 9.60
C SER A 51 21.08 20.63 10.37
N ASP A 52 20.03 21.02 9.65
CA ASP A 52 18.84 21.62 10.24
C ASP A 52 17.72 20.57 10.46
N TYR A 53 17.95 19.32 10.03
CA TYR A 53 16.99 18.25 10.19
C TYR A 53 16.99 17.71 11.62
N ALA A 54 16.04 18.16 12.41
CA ALA A 54 15.87 17.76 13.81
C ALA A 54 14.76 16.71 14.01
N LYS A 55 13.74 16.73 13.16
CA LYS A 55 12.60 15.80 13.22
C LYS A 55 11.91 15.70 11.85
N ALA A 56 11.16 14.63 11.65
CA ALA A 56 10.29 14.49 10.49
C ALA A 56 9.27 15.66 10.43
N PRO A 57 8.90 16.12 9.23
CA PRO A 57 7.86 17.13 9.06
C PRO A 57 6.54 16.70 9.71
N ASP A 58 5.80 17.66 10.24
CA ASP A 58 4.44 17.42 10.69
C ASP A 58 3.59 16.96 9.47
N GLY A 59 2.77 15.93 9.67
CA GLY A 59 1.98 15.33 8.59
C GLY A 59 2.67 14.22 7.80
N LEU A 60 3.92 13.85 8.12
CA LEU A 60 4.53 12.62 7.59
C LEU A 60 3.66 11.41 7.97
N ARG A 61 3.34 10.60 6.97
CA ARG A 61 2.48 9.42 7.15
C ARG A 61 2.91 8.29 6.22
N VAL A 62 2.46 7.08 6.51
CA VAL A 62 2.56 5.96 5.57
C VAL A 62 1.53 6.20 4.46
N GLY A 63 1.99 6.39 3.24
CA GLY A 63 1.15 6.63 2.07
C GLY A 63 0.72 5.35 1.38
N HIS A 64 1.61 4.37 1.28
CA HIS A 64 1.32 3.08 0.66
C HIS A 64 2.17 1.96 1.27
N MET A 65 1.74 0.74 1.02
CA MET A 65 2.46 -0.49 1.38
C MET A 65 2.85 -1.25 0.11
N HIS A 66 4.03 -1.85 0.10
CA HIS A 66 4.44 -2.82 -0.91
C HIS A 66 4.51 -4.22 -0.31
N LEU A 67 3.80 -5.18 -0.94
CA LEU A 67 3.78 -6.57 -0.51
C LEU A 67 4.45 -7.48 -1.55
N ARG A 68 5.23 -8.42 -1.09
CA ARG A 68 5.65 -9.58 -1.88
C ARG A 68 4.61 -10.66 -1.71
N VAL A 69 3.98 -11.09 -2.81
CA VAL A 69 2.90 -12.08 -2.81
C VAL A 69 3.30 -13.28 -3.66
N GLY A 70 2.71 -14.44 -3.42
CA GLY A 70 3.03 -15.64 -4.18
C GLY A 70 2.38 -15.71 -5.55
N ASP A 71 1.21 -15.07 -5.71
CA ASP A 71 0.43 -15.05 -6.94
C ASP A 71 -0.36 -13.75 -7.07
N LEU A 72 -0.22 -13.06 -8.20
CA LEU A 72 -0.88 -11.76 -8.42
C LEU A 72 -2.38 -11.88 -8.62
N ALA A 73 -2.86 -12.94 -9.26
CA ALA A 73 -4.30 -13.12 -9.49
C ALA A 73 -5.01 -13.38 -8.15
N GLN A 74 -4.41 -14.20 -7.29
CA GLN A 74 -4.91 -14.46 -5.95
C GLN A 74 -4.88 -13.20 -5.09
N ALA A 75 -3.79 -12.40 -5.17
CA ALA A 75 -3.68 -11.14 -4.46
C ALA A 75 -4.73 -10.13 -4.90
N GLN A 76 -4.93 -9.96 -6.21
CA GLN A 76 -5.97 -9.08 -6.74
C GLN A 76 -7.37 -9.56 -6.34
N ASN A 77 -7.63 -10.86 -6.37
CA ASN A 77 -8.92 -11.39 -5.91
C ASN A 77 -9.18 -11.05 -4.44
N PHE A 78 -8.16 -11.12 -3.59
CA PHE A 78 -8.29 -10.74 -2.18
C PHE A 78 -8.44 -9.22 -2.03
N TYR A 79 -7.48 -8.43 -2.49
CA TYR A 79 -7.42 -6.99 -2.20
C TYR A 79 -8.41 -6.16 -3.04
N HIS A 80 -8.68 -6.54 -4.28
CA HIS A 80 -9.71 -5.91 -5.10
C HIS A 80 -11.08 -6.57 -4.88
N GLY A 81 -11.18 -7.87 -5.13
CA GLY A 81 -12.46 -8.56 -5.09
C GLY A 81 -13.11 -8.60 -3.71
N THR A 82 -12.30 -8.70 -2.66
CA THR A 82 -12.78 -8.92 -1.29
C THR A 82 -12.61 -7.68 -0.41
N VAL A 83 -11.41 -7.08 -0.33
CA VAL A 83 -11.20 -5.84 0.44
C VAL A 83 -11.84 -4.64 -0.26
N GLY A 84 -11.85 -4.59 -1.59
CA GLY A 84 -12.55 -3.58 -2.37
C GLY A 84 -11.68 -2.39 -2.79
N LEU A 85 -10.36 -2.58 -2.91
CA LEU A 85 -9.49 -1.58 -3.55
C LEU A 85 -9.59 -1.70 -5.07
N ASP A 86 -9.56 -0.58 -5.77
CA ASP A 86 -9.62 -0.53 -7.23
C ASP A 86 -8.21 -0.68 -7.86
N PRO A 87 -8.06 -1.48 -8.92
CA PRO A 87 -6.81 -1.53 -9.69
C PRO A 87 -6.52 -0.19 -10.35
N THR A 88 -5.33 0.33 -10.16
CA THR A 88 -4.88 1.60 -10.76
C THR A 88 -3.76 1.43 -11.76
N ARG A 89 -3.00 0.32 -11.66
CA ARG A 89 -1.95 -0.01 -12.60
C ARG A 89 -1.60 -1.50 -12.53
N SER A 90 -1.23 -2.08 -13.66
CA SER A 90 -0.60 -3.41 -13.73
C SER A 90 0.68 -3.32 -14.56
N ARG A 91 1.69 -4.08 -14.15
CA ARG A 91 2.97 -4.26 -14.85
C ARG A 91 3.31 -5.76 -14.85
N ASN A 92 4.33 -6.16 -15.61
CA ASN A 92 4.81 -7.53 -15.56
C ASN A 92 5.28 -7.87 -14.13
N GLY A 93 4.64 -8.82 -13.51
CA GLY A 93 4.94 -9.27 -12.16
C GLY A 93 4.52 -8.33 -11.03
N ALA A 94 3.74 -7.27 -11.29
CA ALA A 94 3.27 -6.33 -10.26
C ALA A 94 1.86 -5.78 -10.54
N ALA A 95 1.14 -5.46 -9.48
CA ALA A 95 -0.17 -4.80 -9.51
C ALA A 95 -0.25 -3.72 -8.43
N PHE A 96 -0.99 -2.66 -8.73
CA PHE A 96 -1.18 -1.51 -7.85
C PHE A 96 -2.66 -1.25 -7.66
N LEU A 97 -3.07 -1.06 -6.42
CA LEU A 97 -4.46 -0.91 -6.02
C LEU A 97 -4.65 0.33 -5.15
N SER A 98 -5.82 0.94 -5.24
CA SER A 98 -6.11 2.15 -4.48
C SER A 98 -7.60 2.29 -4.15
N SER A 99 -7.93 3.35 -3.44
CA SER A 99 -9.27 3.88 -3.23
C SER A 99 -9.25 5.38 -3.52
N GLY A 100 -10.39 5.94 -3.96
CA GLY A 100 -10.54 7.39 -4.14
C GLY A 100 -9.65 7.99 -5.23
N ARG A 101 -9.24 7.22 -6.25
CA ARG A 101 -8.35 7.68 -7.34
C ARG A 101 -6.97 8.16 -6.86
N TYR A 102 -6.48 7.67 -5.75
CA TYR A 102 -5.08 7.83 -5.39
C TYR A 102 -4.21 6.91 -6.28
N HIS A 103 -2.95 7.23 -6.51
CA HIS A 103 -2.13 6.44 -7.44
C HIS A 103 -1.97 4.98 -6.99
N HIS A 104 -1.70 4.70 -5.71
CA HIS A 104 -1.83 3.41 -5.07
C HIS A 104 -1.67 3.50 -3.55
N HIS A 105 -2.52 2.78 -2.82
CA HIS A 105 -2.33 2.52 -1.39
C HIS A 105 -1.62 1.19 -1.17
N LEU A 106 -1.70 0.29 -2.16
CA LEU A 106 -1.09 -1.03 -2.10
C LEU A 106 -0.40 -1.35 -3.43
N GLY A 107 0.90 -1.60 -3.38
CA GLY A 107 1.68 -2.23 -4.44
C GLY A 107 1.92 -3.70 -4.10
N MET A 108 1.84 -4.58 -5.09
CA MET A 108 2.09 -6.01 -4.90
C MET A 108 2.96 -6.52 -6.03
N ASN A 109 3.90 -7.40 -5.73
CA ASN A 109 4.73 -8.03 -6.74
C ASN A 109 5.08 -9.49 -6.40
N VAL A 110 5.53 -10.22 -7.44
CA VAL A 110 5.98 -11.62 -7.32
C VAL A 110 7.46 -11.80 -7.64
N TRP A 111 8.23 -10.70 -7.77
CA TRP A 111 9.58 -10.75 -8.34
C TRP A 111 10.56 -11.67 -7.60
N GLN A 112 10.40 -11.85 -6.30
CA GLN A 112 11.24 -12.73 -5.47
C GLN A 112 10.39 -13.68 -4.63
N SER A 113 9.11 -13.82 -4.95
CA SER A 113 8.13 -14.54 -4.13
C SER A 113 7.11 -15.34 -4.93
N GLN A 114 7.31 -15.48 -6.24
CA GLN A 114 6.38 -16.25 -7.08
C GLN A 114 6.27 -17.70 -6.57
N GLY A 115 5.03 -18.16 -6.37
CA GLY A 115 4.74 -19.48 -5.84
C GLY A 115 4.89 -19.62 -4.32
N ALA A 116 5.24 -18.55 -3.59
CA ALA A 116 5.30 -18.60 -2.14
C ALA A 116 3.92 -18.87 -1.54
N GLY A 117 3.88 -19.75 -0.54
CA GLY A 117 2.70 -20.01 0.27
C GLY A 117 2.60 -19.09 1.49
N GLN A 118 1.76 -19.51 2.43
CA GLN A 118 1.60 -18.80 3.69
C GLN A 118 2.94 -18.77 4.46
N ARG A 119 3.27 -17.59 4.98
CA ARG A 119 4.45 -17.39 5.81
C ARG A 119 4.31 -18.14 7.13
N ASP A 120 5.39 -18.75 7.60
CA ASP A 120 5.46 -19.33 8.93
C ASP A 120 5.43 -18.22 9.98
N ASP A 121 4.53 -18.33 10.96
CA ASP A 121 4.35 -17.34 12.03
C ASP A 121 5.61 -17.19 12.93
N SER A 122 6.52 -18.14 12.90
CA SER A 122 7.82 -18.07 13.61
C SER A 122 8.86 -17.21 12.90
N THR A 123 8.62 -16.82 11.64
CA THR A 123 9.53 -15.99 10.87
C THR A 123 9.23 -14.51 11.01
N THR A 124 10.27 -13.66 10.90
CA THR A 124 10.12 -12.22 10.84
C THR A 124 9.36 -11.78 9.59
N GLY A 125 8.75 -10.62 9.64
CA GLY A 125 8.03 -10.03 8.51
C GLY A 125 6.97 -9.04 8.96
N LEU A 126 6.25 -8.48 8.00
CA LEU A 126 5.15 -7.55 8.28
C LEU A 126 4.05 -8.24 9.09
N GLY A 127 3.85 -7.80 10.33
CA GLY A 127 2.82 -8.36 11.21
C GLY A 127 1.42 -7.96 10.77
N TRP A 128 1.21 -6.69 10.52
CA TRP A 128 -0.04 -6.13 10.02
C TRP A 128 0.17 -4.75 9.43
N PHE A 129 -0.79 -4.31 8.62
CA PHE A 129 -0.96 -2.91 8.24
C PHE A 129 -2.43 -2.52 8.30
N SER A 130 -2.73 -1.22 8.34
CA SER A 130 -4.10 -0.73 8.37
C SER A 130 -4.43 0.11 7.15
N LEU A 131 -5.67 -0.05 6.68
CA LEU A 131 -6.38 0.86 5.81
C LEU A 131 -7.41 1.59 6.67
N VAL A 132 -7.43 2.91 6.58
CA VAL A 132 -8.31 3.73 7.43
C VAL A 132 -9.37 4.43 6.61
N THR A 133 -10.55 4.62 7.17
CA THR A 133 -11.64 5.38 6.58
C THR A 133 -12.34 6.22 7.64
N GLU A 134 -12.83 7.39 7.26
CA GLU A 134 -13.68 8.23 8.10
C GLU A 134 -15.16 7.78 8.05
N LYS A 135 -15.51 6.92 7.09
CA LYS A 135 -16.90 6.57 6.77
C LYS A 135 -17.27 5.17 7.28
N GLN A 136 -18.27 5.12 8.15
CA GLN A 136 -18.77 3.87 8.72
C GLN A 136 -19.40 2.94 7.68
N ASP A 137 -20.07 3.48 6.68
CA ASP A 137 -20.70 2.71 5.61
C ASP A 137 -19.69 1.99 4.74
N ILE A 138 -18.52 2.58 4.52
CA ILE A 138 -17.41 1.92 3.80
C ILE A 138 -16.90 0.72 4.60
N LEU A 139 -16.67 0.88 5.91
CA LEU A 139 -16.21 -0.21 6.75
C LEU A 139 -17.21 -1.38 6.79
N ALA A 140 -18.51 -1.07 6.90
CA ALA A 140 -19.56 -2.09 6.87
C ALA A 140 -19.62 -2.83 5.51
N ALA A 141 -19.49 -2.10 4.41
CA ALA A 141 -19.47 -2.69 3.08
C ALA A 141 -18.24 -3.60 2.88
N GLN A 142 -17.09 -3.22 3.41
CA GLN A 142 -15.87 -4.04 3.36
C GLN A 142 -16.01 -5.31 4.20
N GLU A 143 -16.61 -5.21 5.39
CA GLU A 143 -16.90 -6.39 6.22
C GLU A 143 -17.81 -7.38 5.47
N GLU A 144 -18.87 -6.89 4.86
CA GLU A 144 -19.78 -7.71 4.08
C GLU A 144 -19.09 -8.43 2.91
N ARG A 145 -18.23 -7.71 2.17
CA ARG A 145 -17.44 -8.30 1.07
C ARG A 145 -16.49 -9.40 1.56
N LEU A 146 -15.77 -9.15 2.66
CA LEU A 146 -14.87 -10.12 3.27
C LEU A 146 -15.61 -11.39 3.66
N ARG A 147 -16.76 -11.26 4.32
CA ARG A 147 -17.60 -12.42 4.72
C ARG A 147 -18.15 -13.16 3.53
N LYS A 148 -18.66 -12.48 2.51
CA LYS A 148 -19.13 -13.09 1.24
C LYS A 148 -18.02 -13.81 0.50
N GLY A 149 -16.79 -13.28 0.57
CA GLY A 149 -15.59 -13.91 0.00
C GLY A 149 -15.05 -15.09 0.82
N GLY A 150 -15.74 -15.48 1.91
CA GLY A 150 -15.32 -16.59 2.76
C GLY A 150 -14.12 -16.28 3.65
N VAL A 151 -13.74 -15.00 3.77
CA VAL A 151 -12.60 -14.58 4.59
C VAL A 151 -13.04 -14.49 6.05
N ARG A 152 -12.24 -15.08 6.93
CA ARG A 152 -12.46 -14.94 8.39
C ARG A 152 -12.16 -13.51 8.81
N VAL A 153 -13.11 -12.89 9.49
CA VAL A 153 -13.02 -11.52 10.01
C VAL A 153 -13.01 -11.55 11.54
N ALA A 154 -12.00 -10.95 12.14
CA ALA A 154 -11.94 -10.69 13.56
C ALA A 154 -12.38 -9.25 13.85
N GLN A 155 -13.17 -9.03 14.89
CA GLN A 155 -13.57 -7.70 15.35
C GLN A 155 -12.45 -7.06 16.17
N LEU A 156 -12.19 -5.78 15.91
CA LEU A 156 -11.26 -4.96 16.65
C LEU A 156 -11.97 -3.71 17.20
N PRO A 157 -11.45 -3.07 18.25
CA PRO A 157 -11.89 -1.73 18.63
C PRO A 157 -11.74 -0.77 17.44
N GLY A 158 -12.85 -0.21 16.97
CA GLY A 158 -12.88 0.72 15.82
C GLY A 158 -12.75 0.09 14.43
N GLY A 159 -12.84 -1.24 14.31
CA GLY A 159 -12.74 -1.87 12.99
C GLY A 159 -12.68 -3.38 13.00
N LEU A 160 -12.00 -3.92 11.99
CA LEU A 160 -11.91 -5.36 11.79
C LEU A 160 -10.52 -5.76 11.24
N GLU A 161 -10.18 -7.03 11.39
CA GLU A 161 -8.95 -7.61 10.87
C GLU A 161 -9.29 -8.83 9.99
N ALA A 162 -8.65 -8.90 8.86
CA ALA A 162 -8.64 -10.05 7.97
C ALA A 162 -7.20 -10.50 7.70
N VAL A 163 -7.01 -11.73 7.25
CA VAL A 163 -5.68 -12.27 6.90
C VAL A 163 -5.67 -12.58 5.43
N ASP A 164 -4.64 -12.09 4.74
CA ASP A 164 -4.43 -12.37 3.33
C ASP A 164 -3.94 -13.82 3.10
N PRO A 165 -3.89 -14.31 1.86
CA PRO A 165 -3.47 -15.68 1.55
C PRO A 165 -2.05 -16.05 2.02
N TRP A 166 -1.21 -15.08 2.30
CA TRP A 166 0.19 -15.28 2.73
C TRP A 166 0.41 -15.04 4.22
N GLY A 167 -0.65 -14.78 4.98
CA GLY A 167 -0.59 -14.59 6.44
C GLY A 167 -0.43 -13.14 6.88
N THR A 168 -0.42 -12.17 5.97
CA THR A 168 -0.37 -10.75 6.33
C THR A 168 -1.73 -10.29 6.85
N ARG A 169 -1.75 -9.66 8.01
CA ARG A 169 -2.97 -9.14 8.61
C ARG A 169 -3.29 -7.76 8.06
N VAL A 170 -4.52 -7.59 7.62
CA VAL A 170 -5.05 -6.31 7.13
C VAL A 170 -6.10 -5.83 8.09
N ARG A 171 -5.87 -4.66 8.68
CA ARG A 171 -6.82 -4.00 9.57
C ARG A 171 -7.56 -2.92 8.82
N LEU A 172 -8.88 -2.98 8.86
CA LEU A 172 -9.75 -1.96 8.31
C LEU A 172 -10.33 -1.18 9.48
N LEU A 173 -9.91 0.09 9.62
CA LEU A 173 -10.19 0.88 10.80
C LEU A 173 -10.96 2.15 10.44
N LYS A 174 -11.87 2.54 11.33
CA LYS A 174 -12.49 3.87 11.29
C LYS A 174 -11.66 4.82 12.17
N VAL A 175 -11.35 5.99 11.63
CA VAL A 175 -10.73 7.11 12.34
C VAL A 175 -11.71 8.28 12.47
#